data_87dba94564b0b8b34c71ec7292507a2c
#
_entry.id   87dba94564b0b8b34c71ec7292507a2c
#
_cell.length_a   1.000
_cell.length_b   1.000
_cell.length_c   1.000
_cell.angle_alpha   90.00
_cell.angle_beta   90.00
_cell.angle_gamma   90.00
#
_symmetry.space_group_name_H-M   'P 1'
#
loop_
_entity.id
_entity.type
_entity.pdbx_description
1 polymer ?
#
loop_
_entity_poly.entity_id
_entity_poly.type
_entity_poly.pdbx_seq_one_letter_code
_entity_poly.pdbx_strand_id
1 'polypeptide(L)'
;MLIGAHADDDALSHGTLAMLQAHGNQVYVVTLTTGNVGTQDPKLSRTQLAEIRRQEELAALKELGIPGEHYINLGYDDGLLEFEDRKAVVENLVRWIRKLRPDVLFAWDPGKNFQRWHKSDHRAAAYLAADAARAAMWRLLFEGQITQEGLREFMIPEYMFYNDYDHQDENVWVDISDFVEKRVNADAHYISQYGPGWKNYNPNPSEAEIKVMKDGALDAIRTRDGKRIEGFRYYRGLPDAIGK
;
A
#
# COMPACT_ATOMS: atom_id res chain seq x y z
N MET A 1 0.28 9.44 2.75
CA MET A 1 -0.54 8.26 3.12
C MET A 1 -0.56 7.28 1.97
N LEU A 2 -0.32 5.99 2.21
CA LEU A 2 -0.49 4.92 1.22
C LEU A 2 -1.72 4.08 1.61
N ILE A 3 -2.53 3.67 0.62
CA ILE A 3 -3.62 2.71 0.78
C ILE A 3 -3.33 1.51 -0.11
N GLY A 4 -3.16 0.34 0.51
CA GLY A 4 -2.99 -0.96 -0.15
C GLY A 4 -4.09 -1.96 0.21
N ALA A 5 -4.23 -3.03 -0.55
CA ALA A 5 -5.12 -4.13 -0.22
C ALA A 5 -4.52 -5.01 0.88
N HIS A 6 -3.23 -5.33 0.78
CA HIS A 6 -2.53 -6.26 1.65
C HIS A 6 -1.26 -5.63 2.24
N ALA A 7 -0.75 -6.22 3.30
CA ALA A 7 0.63 -6.03 3.71
C ALA A 7 1.54 -6.52 2.56
N ASP A 8 2.53 -5.75 2.15
CA ASP A 8 3.42 -5.89 0.99
C ASP A 8 3.03 -5.10 -0.28
N ASP A 9 1.84 -4.57 -0.41
CA ASP A 9 1.46 -3.73 -1.56
C ASP A 9 2.32 -2.45 -1.64
N ASP A 10 2.74 -1.94 -0.50
CA ASP A 10 3.61 -0.76 -0.37
C ASP A 10 5.06 -1.02 -0.82
N ALA A 11 5.46 -2.29 -0.98
CA ALA A 11 6.78 -2.66 -1.51
C ALA A 11 7.07 -2.04 -2.89
N LEU A 12 6.03 -1.76 -3.68
CA LEU A 12 6.14 -1.03 -4.94
C LEU A 12 6.58 0.44 -4.77
N SER A 13 6.58 0.94 -3.52
CA SER A 13 6.87 2.32 -3.17
C SER A 13 7.89 2.47 -2.02
N HIS A 14 8.47 1.38 -1.53
CA HIS A 14 9.32 1.38 -0.33
C HIS A 14 10.50 2.35 -0.41
N GLY A 15 11.16 2.46 -1.56
CA GLY A 15 12.26 3.41 -1.75
C GLY A 15 11.77 4.86 -1.64
N THR A 16 10.63 5.17 -2.26
CA THR A 16 10.00 6.50 -2.19
C THR A 16 9.52 6.80 -0.77
N LEU A 17 8.88 5.85 -0.09
CA LEU A 17 8.41 6.02 1.29
C LEU A 17 9.58 6.24 2.26
N ALA A 18 10.67 5.47 2.12
CA ALA A 18 11.89 5.66 2.90
C ALA A 18 12.51 7.04 2.68
N MET A 19 12.55 7.50 1.43
CA MET A 19 13.03 8.83 1.07
C MET A 19 12.18 9.93 1.70
N LEU A 20 10.85 9.84 1.59
CA LEU A 20 9.93 10.80 2.21
C LEU A 20 10.11 10.85 3.73
N GLN A 21 10.18 9.69 4.38
CA GLN A 21 10.40 9.61 5.83
C GLN A 21 11.74 10.22 6.25
N ALA A 22 12.82 9.95 5.51
CA ALA A 22 14.14 10.49 5.77
C ALA A 22 14.22 12.02 5.62
N HIS A 23 13.34 12.59 4.78
CA HIS A 23 13.23 14.05 4.59
C HIS A 23 12.21 14.70 5.54
N GLY A 24 11.78 14.00 6.60
CA GLY A 24 10.94 14.57 7.67
C GLY A 24 9.44 14.57 7.37
N ASN A 25 9.00 13.89 6.32
CA ASN A 25 7.57 13.70 6.09
C ASN A 25 7.01 12.63 7.03
N GLN A 26 5.73 12.73 7.37
CA GLN A 26 5.00 11.69 8.08
C GLN A 26 4.37 10.73 7.08
N VAL A 27 4.88 9.49 7.05
CA VAL A 27 4.37 8.43 6.18
C VAL A 27 3.42 7.56 6.99
N TYR A 28 2.21 7.32 6.44
CA TYR A 28 1.22 6.40 6.99
C TYR A 28 0.88 5.34 5.95
N VAL A 29 0.81 4.08 6.38
CA VAL A 29 0.41 2.95 5.54
C VAL A 29 -0.90 2.37 6.07
N VAL A 30 -1.89 2.26 5.20
CA VAL A 30 -3.21 1.70 5.48
C VAL A 30 -3.41 0.47 4.60
N THR A 31 -3.55 -0.70 5.19
CA THR A 31 -3.97 -1.91 4.47
C THR A 31 -5.44 -2.21 4.74
N LEU A 32 -6.15 -2.59 3.68
CA LEU A 32 -7.58 -2.88 3.80
C LEU A 32 -7.82 -4.24 4.41
N THR A 33 -7.07 -5.26 3.99
CA THR A 33 -7.23 -6.64 4.45
C THR A 33 -6.13 -7.06 5.42
N THR A 34 -6.39 -8.15 6.13
CA THR A 34 -5.40 -8.79 7.00
C THR A 34 -4.41 -9.67 6.25
N GLY A 35 -4.60 -9.90 4.93
CA GLY A 35 -3.77 -10.80 4.14
C GLY A 35 -3.88 -12.28 4.55
N ASN A 36 -5.01 -12.67 5.15
CA ASN A 36 -5.18 -13.95 5.86
C ASN A 36 -5.44 -15.17 4.96
N VAL A 37 -5.31 -15.01 3.63
CA VAL A 37 -5.54 -16.10 2.64
C VAL A 37 -4.30 -16.37 1.78
N GLY A 38 -3.38 -15.41 1.69
CA GLY A 38 -2.24 -15.43 0.78
C GLY A 38 -1.14 -16.44 1.15
N THR A 39 -1.46 -17.73 1.31
CA THR A 39 -0.46 -18.80 1.51
C THR A 39 -0.93 -20.13 0.89
N GLN A 40 0.04 -20.99 0.56
CA GLN A 40 -0.19 -22.40 0.24
C GLN A 40 0.39 -23.34 1.31
N ASP A 41 0.87 -22.82 2.44
CA ASP A 41 1.32 -23.65 3.55
C ASP A 41 0.12 -24.26 4.30
N PRO A 42 -0.08 -25.60 4.23
CA PRO A 42 -1.23 -26.25 4.86
C PRO A 42 -1.19 -26.23 6.40
N LYS A 43 -0.09 -25.79 7.00
CA LYS A 43 0.08 -25.71 8.46
C LYS A 43 -0.44 -24.41 9.03
N LEU A 44 -0.67 -23.38 8.19
CA LEU A 44 -1.12 -22.08 8.64
C LEU A 44 -2.64 -21.94 8.56
N SER A 45 -3.23 -21.51 9.64
CA SER A 45 -4.61 -21.02 9.67
C SER A 45 -4.67 -19.56 9.23
N ARG A 46 -5.87 -19.08 8.85
CA ARG A 46 -6.12 -17.67 8.49
C ARG A 46 -5.68 -16.72 9.61
N THR A 47 -5.97 -17.04 10.87
CA THR A 47 -5.61 -16.19 12.02
C THR A 47 -4.09 -16.12 12.22
N GLN A 48 -3.40 -17.25 12.07
CA GLN A 48 -1.93 -17.27 12.17
C GLN A 48 -1.29 -16.47 11.05
N LEU A 49 -1.77 -16.63 9.81
CA LEU A 49 -1.24 -15.87 8.68
C LEU A 49 -1.47 -14.37 8.83
N ALA A 50 -2.66 -13.95 9.28
CA ALA A 50 -2.95 -12.53 9.53
C ALA A 50 -1.95 -11.90 10.50
N GLU A 51 -1.63 -12.59 11.61
CA GLU A 51 -0.65 -12.08 12.58
C GLU A 51 0.78 -12.09 12.02
N ILE A 52 1.17 -13.14 11.28
CA ILE A 52 2.47 -13.21 10.60
C ILE A 52 2.62 -12.00 9.67
N ARG A 53 1.66 -11.77 8.78
CA ARG A 53 1.72 -10.67 7.82
C ARG A 53 1.75 -9.30 8.48
N ARG A 54 1.02 -9.15 9.59
CA ARG A 54 1.07 -7.93 10.39
C ARG A 54 2.48 -7.68 10.95
N GLN A 55 3.15 -8.72 11.46
CA GLN A 55 4.51 -8.59 11.99
C GLN A 55 5.54 -8.33 10.88
N GLU A 56 5.40 -8.97 9.72
CA GLU A 56 6.22 -8.73 8.54
C GLU A 56 6.12 -7.27 8.09
N GLU A 57 4.92 -6.74 8.00
CA GLU A 57 4.66 -5.34 7.66
C GLU A 57 5.32 -4.37 8.65
N LEU A 58 5.12 -4.58 9.96
CA LEU A 58 5.74 -3.74 10.98
C LEU A 58 7.27 -3.79 10.93
N ALA A 59 7.85 -4.95 10.60
CA ALA A 59 9.29 -5.09 10.44
C ALA A 59 9.79 -4.36 9.18
N ALA A 60 9.07 -4.48 8.06
CA ALA A 60 9.39 -3.76 6.83
C ALA A 60 9.32 -2.23 7.03
N LEU A 61 8.26 -1.72 7.62
CA LEU A 61 8.10 -0.29 7.90
C LEU A 61 9.21 0.24 8.82
N LYS A 62 9.66 -0.55 9.79
CA LYS A 62 10.78 -0.19 10.65
C LYS A 62 12.09 -0.01 9.87
N GLU A 63 12.37 -0.85 8.86
CA GLU A 63 13.53 -0.69 7.97
C GLU A 63 13.47 0.62 7.19
N LEU A 64 12.27 1.02 6.79
CA LEU A 64 12.05 2.30 6.10
C LEU A 64 12.17 3.51 7.05
N GLY A 65 12.19 3.29 8.37
CA GLY A 65 12.18 4.33 9.41
C GLY A 65 10.78 4.85 9.72
N ILE A 66 9.73 4.14 9.32
CA ILE A 66 8.33 4.51 9.56
C ILE A 66 7.89 3.93 10.91
N PRO A 67 7.35 4.76 11.84
CA PRO A 67 6.89 4.29 13.15
C PRO A 67 5.75 3.27 13.02
N GLY A 68 5.75 2.24 13.86
CA GLY A 68 4.73 1.19 13.82
C GLY A 68 3.30 1.68 14.09
N GLU A 69 3.14 2.79 14.83
CA GLU A 69 1.84 3.44 15.04
C GLU A 69 1.30 4.15 13.78
N HIS A 70 2.10 4.29 12.74
CA HIS A 70 1.67 4.78 11.44
C HIS A 70 1.12 3.67 10.51
N TYR A 71 1.16 2.42 10.98
CA TYR A 71 0.51 1.30 10.29
C TYR A 71 -0.93 1.12 10.77
N ILE A 72 -1.86 1.13 9.83
CA ILE A 72 -3.30 0.98 10.08
C ILE A 72 -3.80 -0.19 9.23
N ASN A 73 -4.27 -1.27 9.88
CA ASN A 73 -4.95 -2.36 9.19
C ASN A 73 -6.45 -2.27 9.47
N LEU A 74 -7.29 -2.25 8.41
CA LEU A 74 -8.74 -2.12 8.55
C LEU A 74 -9.44 -3.45 8.84
N GLY A 75 -8.74 -4.59 8.74
CA GLY A 75 -9.21 -5.86 9.26
C GLY A 75 -10.16 -6.64 8.34
N TYR A 76 -10.33 -6.25 7.08
CA TYR A 76 -11.17 -7.01 6.13
C TYR A 76 -10.51 -8.33 5.74
N ASP A 77 -11.31 -9.26 5.24
CA ASP A 77 -10.84 -10.56 4.77
C ASP A 77 -10.18 -10.45 3.40
N ASP A 78 -8.98 -11.05 3.28
CA ASP A 78 -8.25 -11.18 2.01
C ASP A 78 -9.00 -12.07 1.01
N GLY A 79 -8.98 -11.70 -0.27
CA GLY A 79 -9.68 -12.37 -1.36
C GLY A 79 -11.17 -12.02 -1.45
N LEU A 80 -11.72 -11.30 -0.48
CA LEU A 80 -13.14 -11.00 -0.37
C LEU A 80 -13.47 -9.49 -0.34
N LEU A 81 -12.48 -8.62 -0.47
CA LEU A 81 -12.66 -7.17 -0.37
C LEU A 81 -13.68 -6.60 -1.37
N GLU A 82 -13.78 -7.22 -2.55
CA GLU A 82 -14.74 -6.82 -3.59
C GLU A 82 -16.21 -7.11 -3.21
N PHE A 83 -16.43 -8.01 -2.23
CA PHE A 83 -17.75 -8.42 -1.73
C PHE A 83 -18.13 -7.75 -0.41
N GLU A 84 -17.25 -6.95 0.17
CA GLU A 84 -17.51 -6.20 1.39
C GLU A 84 -18.56 -5.09 1.17
N ASP A 85 -19.18 -4.62 2.26
CA ASP A 85 -20.01 -3.44 2.19
C ASP A 85 -19.16 -2.22 1.79
N ARG A 86 -19.21 -1.90 0.51
CA ARG A 86 -18.43 -0.80 -0.09
C ARG A 86 -18.62 0.51 0.65
N LYS A 87 -19.84 0.80 1.13
CA LYS A 87 -20.12 2.02 1.90
C LYS A 87 -19.32 2.02 3.21
N ALA A 88 -19.31 0.91 3.94
CA ALA A 88 -18.60 0.80 5.21
C ALA A 88 -17.07 0.93 5.01
N VAL A 89 -16.53 0.29 3.99
CA VAL A 89 -15.09 0.40 3.66
C VAL A 89 -14.72 1.84 3.32
N VAL A 90 -15.49 2.48 2.41
CA VAL A 90 -15.25 3.88 2.03
C VAL A 90 -15.39 4.81 3.23
N GLU A 91 -16.37 4.61 4.10
CA GLU A 91 -16.54 5.40 5.32
C GLU A 91 -15.32 5.32 6.25
N ASN A 92 -14.74 4.13 6.43
CA ASN A 92 -13.51 3.94 7.21
C ASN A 92 -12.32 4.67 6.59
N LEU A 93 -12.14 4.55 5.27
CA LEU A 93 -11.07 5.26 4.56
C LEU A 93 -11.24 6.78 4.64
N VAL A 94 -12.46 7.29 4.45
CA VAL A 94 -12.78 8.72 4.59
C VAL A 94 -12.40 9.23 5.97
N ARG A 95 -12.68 8.44 7.03
CA ARG A 95 -12.31 8.80 8.40
C ARG A 95 -10.80 8.98 8.56
N TRP A 96 -10.00 8.07 8.00
CA TRP A 96 -8.55 8.17 8.05
C TRP A 96 -8.02 9.32 7.19
N ILE A 97 -8.56 9.54 5.99
CA ILE A 97 -8.20 10.70 5.15
C ILE A 97 -8.48 12.02 5.89
N ARG A 98 -9.65 12.15 6.51
CA ARG A 98 -10.03 13.36 7.28
C ARG A 98 -9.18 13.56 8.53
N LYS A 99 -8.74 12.48 9.19
CA LYS A 99 -7.86 12.52 10.36
C LYS A 99 -6.44 12.92 9.99
N LEU A 100 -5.88 12.25 8.98
CA LEU A 100 -4.47 12.39 8.61
C LEU A 100 -4.21 13.58 7.68
N ARG A 101 -5.21 13.98 6.88
CA ARG A 101 -5.14 15.10 5.94
C ARG A 101 -3.91 15.04 5.02
N PRO A 102 -3.71 13.92 4.29
CA PRO A 102 -2.47 13.68 3.57
C PRO A 102 -2.30 14.64 2.39
N ASP A 103 -1.09 15.18 2.21
CA ASP A 103 -0.74 15.97 1.03
C ASP A 103 -0.70 15.11 -0.24
N VAL A 104 -0.30 13.83 -0.10
CA VAL A 104 -0.21 12.87 -1.19
C VAL A 104 -0.87 11.54 -0.80
N LEU A 105 -1.70 11.01 -1.70
CA LEU A 105 -2.24 9.66 -1.62
C LEU A 105 -1.49 8.74 -2.58
N PHE A 106 -0.88 7.69 -2.03
CA PHE A 106 -0.39 6.54 -2.80
C PHE A 106 -1.45 5.45 -2.77
N ALA A 107 -1.76 4.86 -3.91
CA ALA A 107 -2.72 3.76 -4.03
C ALA A 107 -2.47 2.93 -5.28
N TRP A 108 -3.07 1.74 -5.36
CA TRP A 108 -3.17 1.00 -6.61
C TRP A 108 -3.78 1.88 -7.70
N ASP A 109 -3.23 1.78 -8.92
CA ASP A 109 -3.71 2.55 -10.05
C ASP A 109 -5.05 2.02 -10.58
N PRO A 110 -6.15 2.79 -10.48
CA PRO A 110 -7.42 2.38 -11.09
C PRO A 110 -7.39 2.40 -12.62
N GLY A 111 -6.31 2.95 -13.21
CA GLY A 111 -6.17 3.14 -14.66
C GLY A 111 -6.95 4.33 -15.18
N LYS A 112 -6.61 4.75 -16.40
CA LYS A 112 -7.42 5.73 -17.15
C LYS A 112 -8.79 5.13 -17.42
N ASN A 113 -9.83 5.95 -17.27
CA ASN A 113 -11.24 5.53 -17.40
C ASN A 113 -11.67 4.44 -16.39
N PHE A 114 -10.92 4.20 -15.32
CA PHE A 114 -11.18 3.13 -14.34
C PHE A 114 -11.29 1.73 -14.97
N GLN A 115 -10.45 1.44 -15.96
CA GLN A 115 -10.53 0.19 -16.74
C GLN A 115 -9.31 -0.73 -16.55
N ARG A 116 -8.46 -0.47 -15.56
CA ARG A 116 -7.31 -1.33 -15.29
C ARG A 116 -7.75 -2.61 -14.61
N TRP A 117 -7.41 -3.75 -15.23
CA TRP A 117 -7.62 -5.05 -14.58
C TRP A 117 -6.51 -5.32 -13.57
N HIS A 118 -6.90 -5.84 -12.40
CA HIS A 118 -6.03 -6.33 -11.34
C HIS A 118 -6.62 -7.59 -10.70
N LYS A 119 -5.86 -8.26 -9.80
CA LYS A 119 -6.44 -9.19 -8.84
C LYS A 119 -7.60 -8.50 -8.11
N SER A 120 -8.59 -9.29 -7.65
CA SER A 120 -9.84 -8.75 -7.09
C SER A 120 -9.62 -7.68 -6.02
N ASP A 121 -8.78 -7.96 -5.02
CA ASP A 121 -8.55 -7.03 -3.92
C ASP A 121 -7.74 -5.80 -4.33
N HIS A 122 -6.74 -5.94 -5.22
CA HIS A 122 -6.02 -4.77 -5.76
C HIS A 122 -6.94 -3.85 -6.55
N ARG A 123 -7.82 -4.43 -7.38
CA ARG A 123 -8.83 -3.67 -8.14
C ARG A 123 -9.82 -2.98 -7.20
N ALA A 124 -10.32 -3.71 -6.19
CA ALA A 124 -11.21 -3.15 -5.20
C ALA A 124 -10.53 -2.02 -4.40
N ALA A 125 -9.29 -2.21 -3.94
CA ALA A 125 -8.52 -1.20 -3.21
C ALA A 125 -8.30 0.07 -4.05
N ALA A 126 -7.98 -0.07 -5.34
CA ALA A 126 -7.81 1.06 -6.25
C ALA A 126 -9.08 1.93 -6.33
N TYR A 127 -10.24 1.31 -6.52
CA TYR A 127 -11.52 2.01 -6.61
C TYR A 127 -11.98 2.57 -5.27
N LEU A 128 -11.81 1.81 -4.19
CA LEU A 128 -12.19 2.25 -2.84
C LEU A 128 -11.36 3.46 -2.39
N ALA A 129 -10.07 3.49 -2.70
CA ALA A 129 -9.20 4.62 -2.41
C ALA A 129 -9.63 5.88 -3.19
N ALA A 130 -9.95 5.75 -4.48
CA ALA A 130 -10.43 6.85 -5.33
C ALA A 130 -11.79 7.38 -4.84
N ASP A 131 -12.74 6.48 -4.52
CA ASP A 131 -14.05 6.86 -3.97
C ASP A 131 -13.93 7.54 -2.61
N ALA A 132 -13.04 7.04 -1.74
CA ALA A 132 -12.82 7.64 -0.43
C ALA A 132 -12.18 9.04 -0.55
N ALA A 133 -11.21 9.21 -1.44
CA ALA A 133 -10.61 10.52 -1.73
C ALA A 133 -11.67 11.52 -2.19
N ARG A 134 -12.56 11.10 -3.09
CA ARG A 134 -13.68 11.93 -3.53
C ARG A 134 -14.67 12.22 -2.39
N ALA A 135 -15.07 11.20 -1.63
CA ALA A 135 -16.05 11.36 -0.58
C ALA A 135 -15.54 12.25 0.58
N ALA A 136 -14.24 12.21 0.88
CA ALA A 136 -13.64 12.97 1.97
C ALA A 136 -13.80 14.49 1.83
N MET A 137 -13.86 15.00 0.59
CA MET A 137 -14.03 16.44 0.31
C MET A 137 -15.47 16.94 0.50
N TRP A 138 -16.46 16.05 0.59
CA TRP A 138 -17.87 16.43 0.68
C TRP A 138 -18.38 16.38 2.12
N ARG A 139 -18.77 17.52 2.65
CA ARG A 139 -19.20 17.67 4.04
C ARG A 139 -20.37 16.76 4.42
N LEU A 140 -21.34 16.57 3.54
CA LEU A 140 -22.55 15.80 3.80
C LEU A 140 -22.39 14.29 3.56
N LEU A 141 -21.29 13.85 2.95
CA LEU A 141 -20.95 12.43 2.92
C LEU A 141 -20.32 12.03 4.25
N PHE A 142 -20.92 11.03 4.91
CA PHE A 142 -20.51 10.57 6.25
C PHE A 142 -20.51 11.72 7.28
N GLU A 143 -21.62 12.45 7.33
CA GLU A 143 -21.79 13.66 8.15
C GLU A 143 -21.52 13.42 9.63
N GLY A 144 -21.76 12.20 10.15
CA GLY A 144 -21.44 11.83 11.53
C GLY A 144 -19.97 12.03 11.90
N GLN A 145 -19.05 11.82 10.96
CA GLN A 145 -17.61 12.08 11.19
C GLN A 145 -17.32 13.56 11.47
N ILE A 146 -18.12 14.46 10.90
CA ILE A 146 -17.97 15.90 11.10
C ILE A 146 -18.70 16.35 12.35
N THR A 147 -19.96 15.94 12.52
CA THR A 147 -20.84 16.43 13.60
C THR A 147 -20.58 15.77 14.94
N GLN A 148 -20.12 14.51 14.96
CA GLN A 148 -19.94 13.72 16.19
C GLN A 148 -18.46 13.48 16.51
N GLU A 149 -17.62 13.27 15.48
CA GLU A 149 -16.17 13.00 15.68
C GLU A 149 -15.32 14.27 15.56
N GLY A 150 -15.89 15.42 15.19
CA GLY A 150 -15.17 16.71 15.06
C GLY A 150 -14.18 16.75 13.89
N LEU A 151 -14.27 15.81 12.96
CA LEU A 151 -13.45 15.83 11.75
C LEU A 151 -13.91 16.95 10.80
N ARG A 152 -13.12 17.23 9.76
CA ARG A 152 -13.46 18.21 8.73
C ARG A 152 -13.29 17.58 7.35
N GLU A 153 -14.05 18.06 6.39
CA GLU A 153 -13.85 17.74 4.99
C GLU A 153 -12.40 18.04 4.56
N PHE A 154 -11.90 17.19 3.69
CA PHE A 154 -10.54 17.33 3.21
C PHE A 154 -10.42 16.86 1.75
N MET A 155 -9.79 17.68 0.92
CA MET A 155 -9.44 17.34 -0.45
C MET A 155 -7.95 17.02 -0.52
N ILE A 156 -7.62 15.81 -0.93
CA ILE A 156 -6.24 15.40 -1.17
C ILE A 156 -5.76 16.12 -2.43
N PRO A 157 -4.63 16.85 -2.38
CA PRO A 157 -4.18 17.62 -3.54
C PRO A 157 -3.43 16.80 -4.60
N GLU A 158 -2.76 15.71 -4.20
CA GLU A 158 -1.86 14.96 -5.09
C GLU A 158 -2.02 13.45 -4.92
N TYR A 159 -1.79 12.72 -6.02
CA TYR A 159 -1.96 11.27 -6.11
C TYR A 159 -0.76 10.64 -6.82
N MET A 160 -0.26 9.54 -6.26
CA MET A 160 0.81 8.71 -6.79
C MET A 160 0.29 7.28 -6.92
N PHE A 161 -0.21 6.93 -8.10
CA PHE A 161 -0.75 5.58 -8.33
C PHE A 161 0.35 4.64 -8.80
N TYR A 162 0.52 3.53 -8.08
CA TYR A 162 1.48 2.48 -8.39
C TYR A 162 0.82 1.28 -9.06
N ASN A 163 1.60 0.49 -9.79
CA ASN A 163 1.14 -0.69 -10.50
C ASN A 163 2.30 -1.67 -10.73
N ASP A 164 2.01 -2.97 -10.70
CA ASP A 164 3.00 -4.04 -10.87
C ASP A 164 2.98 -4.71 -12.26
N TYR A 165 1.96 -4.47 -13.08
CA TYR A 165 1.79 -5.16 -14.36
C TYR A 165 1.95 -4.29 -15.60
N ASP A 166 1.59 -3.02 -15.53
CA ASP A 166 1.49 -2.14 -16.68
C ASP A 166 2.02 -0.74 -16.34
N HIS A 167 3.11 -0.39 -16.95
CA HIS A 167 3.83 0.85 -16.70
C HIS A 167 3.58 1.93 -17.78
N GLN A 168 2.62 1.71 -18.70
CA GLN A 168 2.40 2.60 -19.84
C GLN A 168 1.87 3.97 -19.44
N ASP A 169 1.12 4.04 -18.33
CA ASP A 169 0.53 5.28 -17.84
C ASP A 169 1.41 6.04 -16.84
N GLU A 170 2.58 5.52 -16.50
CA GLU A 170 3.51 6.22 -15.63
C GLU A 170 4.01 7.52 -16.25
N ASN A 171 4.01 8.59 -15.48
CA ASN A 171 4.45 9.92 -15.91
C ASN A 171 5.43 10.57 -14.93
N VAL A 172 5.70 9.93 -13.79
CA VAL A 172 6.72 10.34 -12.79
C VAL A 172 7.56 9.14 -12.41
N TRP A 173 8.87 9.34 -12.31
CA TRP A 173 9.85 8.33 -11.88
C TRP A 173 10.69 8.92 -10.77
N VAL A 174 10.60 8.33 -9.59
CA VAL A 174 11.35 8.75 -8.41
C VAL A 174 12.70 8.02 -8.41
N ASP A 175 13.79 8.77 -8.34
CA ASP A 175 15.13 8.22 -8.15
C ASP A 175 15.29 7.76 -6.69
N ILE A 176 15.37 6.46 -6.48
CA ILE A 176 15.54 5.82 -5.17
C ILE A 176 16.94 5.25 -4.96
N SER A 177 17.92 5.65 -5.77
CA SER A 177 19.27 5.05 -5.77
C SER A 177 19.90 5.03 -4.37
N ASP A 178 19.71 6.10 -3.58
CA ASP A 178 20.22 6.21 -2.22
C ASP A 178 19.40 5.43 -1.18
N PHE A 179 18.25 4.88 -1.55
CA PHE A 179 17.32 4.17 -0.68
C PHE A 179 17.12 2.69 -1.06
N VAL A 180 17.89 2.18 -2.04
CA VAL A 180 17.81 0.80 -2.52
C VAL A 180 18.05 -0.20 -1.40
N GLU A 181 19.05 0.03 -0.55
CA GLU A 181 19.36 -0.87 0.57
C GLU A 181 18.19 -0.96 1.56
N LYS A 182 17.59 0.16 1.91
CA LYS A 182 16.40 0.19 2.80
C LYS A 182 15.22 -0.56 2.18
N ARG A 183 14.95 -0.33 0.89
CA ARG A 183 13.90 -1.03 0.16
C ARG A 183 14.13 -2.53 0.16
N VAL A 184 15.32 -2.98 -0.23
CA VAL A 184 15.68 -4.40 -0.30
C VAL A 184 15.58 -5.07 1.08
N ASN A 185 16.02 -4.39 2.13
CA ASN A 185 15.90 -4.90 3.49
C ASN A 185 14.43 -5.01 3.92
N ALA A 186 13.61 -4.01 3.63
CA ALA A 186 12.18 -4.02 3.94
C ALA A 186 11.45 -5.15 3.19
N ASP A 187 11.65 -5.27 1.88
CA ASP A 187 11.05 -6.31 1.05
C ASP A 187 11.40 -7.73 1.56
N ALA A 188 12.59 -7.92 2.13
CA ALA A 188 13.03 -9.20 2.67
C ALA A 188 12.32 -9.64 3.97
N HIS A 189 11.51 -8.79 4.58
CA HIS A 189 10.70 -9.16 5.74
C HIS A 189 9.43 -9.94 5.38
N TYR A 190 8.96 -9.89 4.12
CA TYR A 190 7.74 -10.61 3.70
C TYR A 190 7.99 -12.09 3.42
N ILE A 191 8.51 -12.80 4.42
CA ILE A 191 8.93 -14.21 4.34
C ILE A 191 7.76 -15.11 3.92
N SER A 192 6.55 -14.84 4.43
CA SER A 192 5.37 -15.64 4.12
C SER A 192 4.89 -15.51 2.68
N GLN A 193 5.34 -14.48 1.95
CA GLN A 193 4.86 -14.13 0.61
C GLN A 193 5.85 -14.45 -0.51
N TYR A 194 7.13 -14.52 -0.19
CA TYR A 194 8.18 -14.68 -1.19
C TYR A 194 8.96 -15.98 -1.00
N GLY A 195 9.47 -16.52 -2.11
CA GLY A 195 10.30 -17.70 -2.12
C GLY A 195 9.62 -18.95 -1.55
N PRO A 196 10.33 -19.78 -0.77
CA PRO A 196 9.79 -21.01 -0.21
C PRO A 196 8.74 -20.77 0.90
N GLY A 197 8.76 -19.61 1.54
CA GLY A 197 7.88 -19.27 2.66
C GLY A 197 6.41 -19.28 2.31
N TRP A 198 6.04 -18.99 1.07
CA TRP A 198 4.66 -19.08 0.59
C TRP A 198 4.07 -20.50 0.65
N LYS A 199 4.92 -21.55 0.56
CA LYS A 199 4.49 -22.97 0.62
C LYS A 199 4.88 -23.67 1.91
N ASN A 200 5.89 -23.16 2.61
CA ASN A 200 6.41 -23.75 3.83
C ASN A 200 7.05 -22.64 4.67
N TYR A 201 6.20 -21.95 5.40
CA TYR A 201 6.62 -20.81 6.22
C TYR A 201 7.65 -21.21 7.29
N ASN A 202 8.75 -20.47 7.31
CA ASN A 202 9.78 -20.60 8.34
C ASN A 202 10.05 -19.22 8.95
N PRO A 203 9.70 -18.97 10.21
CA PRO A 203 9.94 -17.68 10.87
C PRO A 203 11.43 -17.34 11.07
N ASN A 204 12.32 -18.33 10.90
CA ASN A 204 13.75 -18.20 11.08
C ASN A 204 14.49 -18.65 9.78
N PRO A 205 14.36 -17.94 8.68
CA PRO A 205 15.05 -18.29 7.45
C PRO A 205 16.57 -18.22 7.65
N SER A 206 17.29 -19.09 6.97
CA SER A 206 18.75 -19.06 6.94
C SER A 206 19.27 -17.80 6.25
N GLU A 207 20.54 -17.45 6.50
CA GLU A 207 21.20 -16.33 5.81
C GLU A 207 21.16 -16.49 4.28
N ALA A 208 21.27 -17.75 3.79
CA ALA A 208 21.17 -18.03 2.36
C ALA A 208 19.77 -17.76 1.80
N GLU A 209 18.70 -18.10 2.53
CA GLU A 209 17.31 -17.79 2.14
C GLU A 209 17.06 -16.29 2.16
N ILE A 210 17.51 -15.58 3.20
CA ILE A 210 17.43 -14.12 3.27
C ILE A 210 18.17 -13.48 2.10
N LYS A 211 19.36 -13.98 1.75
CA LYS A 211 20.11 -13.48 0.61
C LYS A 211 19.33 -13.63 -0.69
N VAL A 212 18.72 -14.78 -0.93
CA VAL A 212 17.89 -15.02 -2.12
C VAL A 212 16.71 -14.05 -2.18
N MET A 213 16.07 -13.76 -1.07
CA MET A 213 14.98 -12.79 -1.00
C MET A 213 15.47 -11.37 -1.34
N LYS A 214 16.61 -10.97 -0.78
CA LYS A 214 17.22 -9.66 -1.07
C LYS A 214 17.68 -9.53 -2.51
N ASP A 215 18.28 -10.56 -3.08
CA ASP A 215 18.69 -10.57 -4.48
C ASP A 215 17.45 -10.42 -5.40
N GLY A 216 16.36 -11.14 -5.09
CA GLY A 216 15.08 -11.02 -5.82
C GLY A 216 14.45 -9.64 -5.70
N ALA A 217 14.46 -9.05 -4.49
CA ALA A 217 13.98 -7.69 -4.27
C ALA A 217 14.81 -6.66 -5.07
N LEU A 218 16.14 -6.83 -5.10
CA LEU A 218 17.03 -5.96 -5.86
C LEU A 218 16.79 -6.05 -7.38
N ASP A 219 16.56 -7.27 -7.87
CA ASP A 219 16.29 -7.52 -9.29
C ASP A 219 14.94 -6.94 -9.74
N ALA A 220 13.96 -6.88 -8.83
CA ALA A 220 12.67 -6.27 -9.09
C ALA A 220 12.72 -4.74 -9.22
N ILE A 221 13.78 -4.09 -8.75
CA ILE A 221 13.92 -2.63 -8.85
C ILE A 221 14.31 -2.24 -10.25
N ARG A 222 13.46 -1.48 -10.91
CA ARG A 222 13.69 -0.99 -12.27
C ARG A 222 14.83 0.02 -12.34
N THR A 223 15.43 0.10 -13.51
CA THR A 223 16.50 1.06 -13.82
C THR A 223 16.08 1.94 -14.99
N ARG A 224 16.32 3.24 -14.87
CA ARG A 224 16.13 4.23 -15.94
C ARG A 224 17.28 5.24 -15.90
N ASP A 225 17.91 5.47 -17.02
CA ASP A 225 19.04 6.41 -17.15
C ASP A 225 20.15 6.19 -16.11
N GLY A 226 20.45 4.91 -15.81
CA GLY A 226 21.46 4.51 -14.83
C GLY A 226 21.05 4.64 -13.35
N LYS A 227 19.83 5.06 -13.08
CA LYS A 227 19.28 5.23 -11.73
C LYS A 227 18.29 4.12 -11.38
N ARG A 228 18.25 3.74 -10.11
CA ARG A 228 17.19 2.88 -9.59
C ARG A 228 15.93 3.72 -9.34
N ILE A 229 14.80 3.28 -9.89
CA ILE A 229 13.58 4.09 -9.90
C ILE A 229 12.35 3.33 -9.42
N GLU A 230 11.40 4.10 -8.88
CA GLU A 230 10.01 3.71 -8.73
C GLU A 230 9.14 4.62 -9.60
N GLY A 231 8.21 4.03 -10.36
CA GLY A 231 7.38 4.75 -11.32
C GLY A 231 5.94 4.84 -10.85
N PHE A 232 5.33 5.98 -11.14
CA PHE A 232 3.96 6.28 -10.72
C PHE A 232 3.18 6.98 -11.83
N ARG A 233 1.87 6.75 -11.87
CA ARG A 233 0.97 7.68 -12.53
C ARG A 233 0.62 8.79 -11.53
N TYR A 234 1.26 9.92 -11.69
CA TYR A 234 1.03 11.10 -10.87
C TYR A 234 -0.14 11.91 -11.41
N TYR A 235 -0.98 12.36 -10.50
CA TYR A 235 -2.09 13.25 -10.78
C TYR A 235 -2.20 14.33 -9.68
N ARG A 236 -2.54 15.54 -10.10
CA ARG A 236 -2.80 16.67 -9.19
C ARG A 236 -4.13 17.32 -9.53
N GLY A 237 -4.97 17.50 -8.51
CA GLY A 237 -6.24 18.18 -8.67
C GLY A 237 -7.43 17.46 -8.04
N LEU A 238 -8.63 17.70 -8.58
CA LEU A 238 -9.87 17.16 -8.04
C LEU A 238 -9.97 15.65 -8.25
N PRO A 239 -10.38 14.89 -7.23
CA PRO A 239 -10.56 13.44 -7.33
C PRO A 239 -11.46 12.99 -8.49
N ASP A 240 -12.42 13.82 -8.89
CA ASP A 240 -13.34 13.54 -10.00
C ASP A 240 -12.65 13.37 -11.38
N ALA A 241 -11.39 13.72 -11.48
CA ALA A 241 -10.60 13.61 -12.70
C ALA A 241 -9.52 12.52 -12.67
N ILE A 242 -9.42 11.72 -11.60
CA ILE A 242 -8.38 10.68 -11.44
C ILE A 242 -8.35 9.69 -12.62
N GLY A 243 -9.48 9.37 -13.19
CA GLY A 243 -9.61 8.43 -14.32
C GLY A 243 -9.42 9.03 -15.70
N LYS A 244 -9.10 10.31 -15.82
CA LYS A 244 -8.97 11.01 -17.12
C LYS A 244 -7.56 11.00 -17.65
#